data_17581338da9fefcb5fe84ba89e40b672
#
_entry.id   17581338da9fefcb5fe84ba89e40b672
#
_cell.length_a   1.000
_cell.length_b   1.000
_cell.length_c   1.000
_cell.angle_alpha   90.00
_cell.angle_beta   90.00
_cell.angle_gamma   90.00
#
_symmetry.space_group_name_H-M   'P 1'
#
loop_
_entity.id
_entity.type
_entity.pdbx_description
1 polymer ?
#
loop_
_entity_poly.entity_id
_entity_poly.type
_entity_poly.pdbx_seq_one_letter_code
_entity_poly.pdbx_strand_id
1 'polypeptide(L)'
;IFPLIPRKWRDVEISNLRVTTYTSTLEYRLLDPGLSLLKSGKVLVDKVTRIRIPVQEAGVHFLEVRPKQGSARVTLHHQAAAELATQKQMISLFDDPITRWFFVPPGAESFCLGARDGGPSEPAHFTFTSPTGRVAYDVNSNFSGAEISIRVLPAEAGKLWRVDVDPAQDVSFWLTGDVCPYLSTAPERVLIPTGVRPNTPPRGSD
;
A
#
# COMPACT_ATOMS: atom_id res chain seq x y z
N ILE A 1 2.72 7.41 -1.57
CA ILE A 1 3.21 7.23 -2.96
C ILE A 1 2.59 5.97 -3.52
N PHE A 2 2.06 6.07 -4.73
CA PHE A 2 1.41 4.98 -5.44
C PHE A 2 2.21 4.66 -6.71
N PRO A 3 3.01 3.59 -6.74
CA PRO A 3 3.56 3.06 -7.98
C PRO A 3 2.46 2.47 -8.84
N LEU A 4 2.43 2.82 -10.12
CA LEU A 4 1.40 2.47 -11.08
C LEU A 4 2.02 1.90 -12.35
N ILE A 5 1.51 0.78 -12.85
CA ILE A 5 1.84 0.28 -14.18
C ILE A 5 0.65 0.54 -15.10
N PRO A 6 0.68 1.56 -15.97
CA PRO A 6 -0.43 1.89 -16.84
C PRO A 6 -0.60 0.81 -17.91
N ARG A 7 -1.83 0.30 -18.04
CA ARG A 7 -2.24 -0.63 -19.10
C ARG A 7 -3.31 0.03 -19.97
N LYS A 8 -4.39 -0.68 -20.28
CA LYS A 8 -5.49 -0.21 -21.11
C LYS A 8 -6.24 1.00 -20.54
N TRP A 9 -6.41 1.06 -19.21
CA TRP A 9 -7.06 2.16 -18.50
C TRP A 9 -6.02 2.97 -17.73
N ARG A 10 -6.07 4.29 -17.84
CA ARG A 10 -5.02 5.21 -17.42
C ARG A 10 -5.50 6.36 -16.57
N ASP A 11 -6.76 6.35 -16.22
CA ASP A 11 -7.33 7.40 -15.41
C ASP A 11 -7.22 7.02 -13.93
N VAL A 12 -6.70 7.96 -13.14
CA VAL A 12 -6.63 7.91 -11.69
C VAL A 12 -7.51 9.03 -11.15
N GLU A 13 -8.40 8.70 -10.24
CA GLU A 13 -9.18 9.71 -9.51
C GLU A 13 -8.55 9.96 -8.15
N ILE A 14 -8.41 11.23 -7.80
CA ILE A 14 -7.94 11.68 -6.49
C ILE A 14 -9.05 12.52 -5.88
N SER A 15 -9.57 12.08 -4.75
CA SER A 15 -10.53 12.81 -3.93
C SER A 15 -9.84 13.37 -2.70
N ASN A 16 -10.09 14.65 -2.39
CA ASN A 16 -9.70 15.26 -1.13
C ASN A 16 -10.90 15.21 -0.19
N LEU A 17 -10.81 14.34 0.82
CA LEU A 17 -11.90 14.10 1.75
C LEU A 17 -11.73 15.00 2.97
N ARG A 18 -12.83 15.61 3.41
CA ARG A 18 -12.86 16.40 4.63
C ARG A 18 -12.69 15.50 5.84
N VAL A 19 -11.79 15.88 6.73
CA VAL A 19 -11.68 15.31 8.07
C VAL A 19 -12.04 16.42 9.06
N THR A 20 -13.08 16.23 9.83
CA THR A 20 -13.61 17.20 10.77
C THR A 20 -13.88 18.58 10.13
N THR A 21 -13.30 19.65 10.64
CA THR A 21 -13.43 21.04 10.13
C THR A 21 -12.30 21.46 9.19
N TYR A 22 -11.35 20.58 8.90
CA TYR A 22 -10.19 20.93 8.07
C TYR A 22 -10.59 21.19 6.62
N THR A 23 -10.05 22.28 6.05
CA THR A 23 -10.32 22.71 4.67
C THR A 23 -9.05 22.79 3.81
N SER A 24 -8.01 22.05 4.20
CA SER A 24 -6.74 22.10 3.50
C SER A 24 -6.80 21.50 2.09
N THR A 25 -6.01 22.08 1.20
CA THR A 25 -5.84 21.57 -0.17
C THR A 25 -4.92 20.35 -0.16
N LEU A 26 -5.29 19.33 -0.91
CA LEU A 26 -4.43 18.20 -1.24
C LEU A 26 -3.54 18.58 -2.44
N GLU A 27 -2.27 18.24 -2.39
CA GLU A 27 -1.33 18.40 -3.51
C GLU A 27 -0.98 17.04 -4.10
N TYR A 28 -0.81 16.96 -5.43
CA TYR A 28 -0.36 15.75 -6.09
C TYR A 28 0.73 16.02 -7.12
N ARG A 29 1.57 15.01 -7.37
CA ARG A 29 2.58 14.96 -8.42
C ARG A 29 2.54 13.60 -9.10
N LEU A 30 2.50 13.59 -10.42
CA LEU A 30 2.67 12.38 -11.23
C LEU A 30 4.08 12.40 -11.81
N LEU A 31 4.84 11.35 -11.61
CA LEU A 31 6.20 11.18 -12.09
C LEU A 31 6.25 10.02 -13.10
N ASP A 32 7.15 10.14 -14.07
CA ASP A 32 7.49 9.09 -15.03
C ASP A 32 8.37 7.99 -14.38
N PRO A 33 8.71 6.89 -15.10
CA PRO A 33 9.63 5.87 -14.60
C PRO A 33 11.03 6.38 -14.26
N GLY A 34 11.47 7.48 -14.85
CA GLY A 34 12.72 8.17 -14.56
C GLY A 34 12.63 9.18 -13.42
N LEU A 35 11.48 9.25 -12.74
CA LEU A 35 11.16 10.20 -11.66
C LEU A 35 11.08 11.66 -12.10
N SER A 36 10.94 11.95 -13.39
CA SER A 36 10.70 13.28 -13.90
C SER A 36 9.22 13.67 -13.72
N LEU A 37 8.98 14.96 -13.45
CA LEU A 37 7.63 15.46 -13.23
C LEU A 37 6.83 15.52 -14.55
N LEU A 38 5.78 14.72 -14.66
CA LEU A 38 4.83 14.75 -15.77
C LEU A 38 3.69 15.74 -15.53
N LYS A 39 3.16 15.74 -14.33
CA LYS A 39 2.01 16.57 -13.96
C LYS A 39 1.97 16.83 -12.46
N SER A 40 1.50 18.00 -12.08
CA SER A 40 1.19 18.35 -10.69
C SER A 40 -0.09 19.16 -10.61
N GLY A 41 -0.67 19.24 -9.42
CA GLY A 41 -1.85 20.05 -9.19
C GLY A 41 -2.31 20.00 -7.74
N LYS A 42 -3.48 20.65 -7.53
CA LYS A 42 -4.14 20.72 -6.23
C LYS A 42 -5.59 20.28 -6.36
N VAL A 43 -6.09 19.65 -5.31
CA VAL A 43 -7.50 19.26 -5.18
C VAL A 43 -8.06 19.95 -3.94
N LEU A 44 -9.09 20.76 -4.14
CA LEU A 44 -9.78 21.43 -3.04
C LEU A 44 -10.55 20.39 -2.21
N VAL A 45 -10.81 20.71 -0.95
CA VAL A 45 -11.60 19.85 -0.07
C VAL A 45 -12.96 19.53 -0.68
N ASP A 46 -13.42 18.30 -0.49
CA ASP A 46 -14.66 17.75 -1.06
C ASP A 46 -14.73 17.79 -2.61
N LYS A 47 -13.57 17.88 -3.25
CA LYS A 47 -13.48 17.81 -4.71
C LYS A 47 -12.72 16.57 -5.17
N VAL A 48 -13.01 16.19 -6.41
CA VAL A 48 -12.36 15.08 -7.11
C VAL A 48 -11.63 15.64 -8.33
N THR A 49 -10.44 15.14 -8.59
CA THR A 49 -9.74 15.38 -9.85
C THR A 49 -9.44 14.06 -10.54
N ARG A 50 -9.51 14.06 -11.86
CA ARG A 50 -9.15 12.91 -12.69
C ARG A 50 -7.85 13.22 -13.42
N ILE A 51 -6.88 12.33 -13.28
CA ILE A 51 -5.58 12.43 -13.94
C ILE A 51 -5.47 11.30 -14.95
N ARG A 52 -5.13 11.65 -16.18
CA ARG A 52 -4.75 10.66 -17.19
C ARG A 52 -3.24 10.48 -17.19
N ILE A 53 -2.80 9.22 -17.07
CA ILE A 53 -1.38 8.86 -17.16
C ILE A 53 -1.00 8.75 -18.65
N PRO A 54 0.03 9.46 -19.13
CA PRO A 54 0.49 9.33 -20.52
C PRO A 54 1.04 7.92 -20.78
N VAL A 55 0.81 7.42 -22.00
CA VAL A 55 1.16 5.99 -22.36
C VAL A 55 2.52 5.86 -22.99
N GLN A 56 3.16 6.96 -23.25
CA GLN A 56 4.34 6.98 -24.12
C GLN A 56 5.55 6.23 -23.53
N GLU A 57 5.54 5.93 -22.21
CA GLU A 57 6.64 5.25 -21.58
C GLU A 57 6.15 3.98 -20.86
N ALA A 58 6.74 2.84 -21.23
CA ALA A 58 6.55 1.61 -20.49
C ALA A 58 7.29 1.70 -19.16
N GLY A 59 6.68 1.24 -18.07
CA GLY A 59 7.30 1.20 -16.74
C GLY A 59 6.39 1.64 -15.62
N VAL A 60 6.99 1.73 -14.44
CA VAL A 60 6.27 2.13 -13.22
C VAL A 60 6.25 3.65 -13.14
N HIS A 61 5.07 4.23 -13.14
CA HIS A 61 4.85 5.63 -12.85
C HIS A 61 4.57 5.80 -11.35
N PHE A 62 4.86 6.97 -10.81
CA PHE A 62 4.66 7.24 -9.38
C PHE A 62 3.69 8.41 -9.20
N LEU A 63 2.61 8.16 -8.46
CA LEU A 63 1.70 9.21 -8.04
C LEU A 63 1.96 9.54 -6.57
N GLU A 64 2.47 10.72 -6.30
CA GLU A 64 2.58 11.27 -4.95
C GLU A 64 1.29 12.03 -4.63
N VAL A 65 0.71 11.76 -3.47
CA VAL A 65 -0.46 12.46 -2.96
C VAL A 65 -0.14 12.93 -1.54
N ARG A 66 -0.34 14.21 -1.27
CA ARG A 66 0.03 14.86 -0.01
C ARG A 66 -1.18 15.60 0.57
N PRO A 67 -2.04 14.94 1.34
CA PRO A 67 -3.04 15.63 2.14
C PRO A 67 -2.32 16.35 3.30
N LYS A 68 -2.67 17.62 3.56
CA LYS A 68 -2.06 18.38 4.68
C LYS A 68 -2.75 18.07 5.99
N GLN A 69 -4.06 18.28 6.04
CA GLN A 69 -4.90 18.11 7.22
C GLN A 69 -6.24 17.47 6.81
N GLY A 70 -6.18 16.48 5.96
CA GLY A 70 -7.36 15.80 5.45
C GLY A 70 -7.01 14.38 5.06
N SER A 71 -7.93 13.69 4.46
CA SER A 71 -7.73 12.37 3.92
C SER A 71 -7.79 12.39 2.40
N ALA A 72 -7.07 11.49 1.76
CA ALA A 72 -7.08 11.32 0.31
C ALA A 72 -7.62 9.94 -0.04
N ARG A 73 -8.55 9.89 -0.99
CA ARG A 73 -8.92 8.63 -1.65
C ARG A 73 -8.34 8.63 -3.05
N VAL A 74 -7.57 7.60 -3.37
CA VAL A 74 -7.04 7.36 -4.71
C VAL A 74 -7.76 6.16 -5.30
N THR A 75 -8.51 6.38 -6.39
CA THR A 75 -9.23 5.31 -7.07
C THR A 75 -8.52 4.97 -8.37
N LEU A 76 -8.13 3.71 -8.50
CA LEU A 76 -7.41 3.15 -9.64
C LEU A 76 -8.30 2.17 -10.39
N HIS A 77 -8.53 2.44 -11.66
CA HIS A 77 -9.35 1.57 -12.50
C HIS A 77 -8.46 0.56 -13.24
N HIS A 78 -8.58 -0.73 -12.90
CA HIS A 78 -7.97 -1.88 -13.61
C HIS A 78 -6.46 -1.79 -13.89
N GLN A 79 -5.68 -1.27 -12.96
CA GLN A 79 -4.24 -1.12 -13.09
C GLN A 79 -3.50 -1.95 -12.02
N ALA A 80 -2.32 -2.45 -12.36
CA ALA A 80 -1.39 -2.90 -11.34
C ALA A 80 -0.87 -1.67 -10.59
N ALA A 81 -1.13 -1.63 -9.30
CA ALA A 81 -0.81 -0.49 -8.47
C ALA A 81 -0.67 -0.91 -7.02
N ALA A 82 0.14 -0.18 -6.29
CA ALA A 82 0.33 -0.38 -4.87
C ALA A 82 0.44 0.94 -4.12
N GLU A 83 0.31 0.88 -2.81
CA GLU A 83 0.72 1.92 -1.88
C GLU A 83 2.12 1.58 -1.37
N LEU A 84 3.00 2.56 -1.30
CA LEU A 84 4.33 2.38 -0.70
C LEU A 84 4.19 2.47 0.82
N ALA A 85 4.60 1.42 1.51
CA ALA A 85 4.52 1.28 2.97
C ALA A 85 5.92 1.17 3.58
N THR A 86 6.69 2.25 3.56
CA THR A 86 8.01 2.34 4.22
C THR A 86 7.95 3.28 5.41
N GLN A 87 8.94 3.23 6.29
CA GLN A 87 9.04 4.14 7.43
C GLN A 87 9.00 5.63 7.04
N LYS A 88 9.52 5.98 5.85
CA LYS A 88 9.48 7.35 5.32
C LYS A 88 8.15 7.70 4.62
N GLN A 89 7.42 6.69 4.18
CA GLN A 89 6.15 6.79 3.46
C GLN A 89 5.17 5.79 4.08
N MET A 90 4.73 6.11 5.28
CA MET A 90 3.79 5.26 6.01
C MET A 90 2.41 5.30 5.36
N ILE A 91 1.69 4.21 5.45
CA ILE A 91 0.24 4.19 5.22
C ILE A 91 -0.41 4.67 6.50
N SER A 92 -1.19 5.75 6.39
CA SER A 92 -1.96 6.29 7.51
C SER A 92 -3.44 6.07 7.26
N LEU A 93 -4.11 5.50 8.22
CA LEU A 93 -5.54 5.20 8.19
C LEU A 93 -6.25 6.03 9.25
N PHE A 94 -7.52 6.33 9.01
CA PHE A 94 -8.40 6.97 9.95
C PHE A 94 -9.76 6.26 9.89
N ASP A 95 -10.07 5.48 10.93
CA ASP A 95 -11.37 4.81 11.13
C ASP A 95 -11.91 4.00 9.92
N ASP A 96 -11.01 3.59 9.01
CA ASP A 96 -11.37 2.85 7.78
C ASP A 96 -10.57 1.54 7.74
N PRO A 97 -11.19 0.37 7.94
CA PRO A 97 -10.50 -0.90 7.85
C PRO A 97 -10.06 -1.18 6.41
N ILE A 98 -8.89 -1.76 6.27
CA ILE A 98 -8.35 -2.11 4.96
C ILE A 98 -7.89 -3.55 4.89
N THR A 99 -7.94 -4.12 3.70
CA THR A 99 -7.24 -5.34 3.31
C THR A 99 -6.23 -5.01 2.21
N ARG A 100 -5.00 -5.50 2.35
CA ARG A 100 -3.93 -5.32 1.37
C ARG A 100 -3.18 -6.62 1.13
N TRP A 101 -2.62 -6.73 -0.08
CA TRP A 101 -1.76 -7.84 -0.51
C TRP A 101 -0.38 -7.30 -0.87
N PHE A 102 0.65 -8.08 -0.55
CA PHE A 102 2.03 -7.74 -0.83
C PHE A 102 2.85 -8.99 -1.15
N PHE A 103 4.01 -8.81 -1.74
CA PHE A 103 4.89 -9.91 -2.13
C PHE A 103 6.03 -10.05 -1.13
N VAL A 104 6.20 -11.28 -0.63
CA VAL A 104 7.36 -11.69 0.17
C VAL A 104 8.31 -12.44 -0.75
N PRO A 105 9.58 -11.98 -0.94
CA PRO A 105 10.52 -12.59 -1.87
C PRO A 105 10.89 -14.04 -1.52
N PRO A 106 11.35 -14.84 -2.51
CA PRO A 106 11.94 -16.15 -2.24
C PRO A 106 13.15 -16.02 -1.30
N GLY A 107 13.27 -16.94 -0.36
CA GLY A 107 14.37 -16.96 0.61
C GLY A 107 14.19 -16.01 1.79
N ALA A 108 13.13 -15.23 1.84
CA ALA A 108 12.82 -14.42 3.03
C ALA A 108 12.53 -15.32 4.23
N GLU A 109 13.13 -15.01 5.37
CA GLU A 109 12.93 -15.72 6.65
C GLU A 109 12.01 -14.94 7.61
N SER A 110 11.98 -13.62 7.47
CA SER A 110 11.13 -12.72 8.23
C SER A 110 10.96 -11.38 7.54
N PHE A 111 9.94 -10.64 7.97
CA PHE A 111 9.80 -9.20 7.73
C PHE A 111 9.27 -8.54 9.00
N CYS A 112 9.29 -7.22 9.06
CA CYS A 112 8.83 -6.49 10.23
C CYS A 112 7.63 -5.60 9.88
N LEU A 113 6.66 -5.57 10.81
CA LEU A 113 5.63 -4.54 10.92
C LEU A 113 6.13 -3.45 11.85
N GLY A 114 6.23 -2.22 11.36
CA GLY A 114 6.27 -1.04 12.20
C GLY A 114 4.88 -0.39 12.21
N ALA A 115 4.39 -0.06 13.38
CA ALA A 115 3.12 0.65 13.50
C ALA A 115 3.15 1.63 14.67
N ARG A 116 2.42 2.74 14.54
CA ARG A 116 2.22 3.71 15.62
C ARG A 116 0.82 4.28 15.57
N ASP A 117 0.26 4.50 16.74
CA ASP A 117 -1.02 5.16 16.92
C ASP A 117 -0.91 6.67 16.65
N GLY A 118 -2.02 7.32 16.34
CA GLY A 118 -2.13 8.78 16.24
C GLY A 118 -2.16 9.45 17.61
N GLY A 119 -2.67 8.75 18.64
CA GLY A 119 -2.79 9.20 20.01
C GLY A 119 -2.88 8.06 21.01
N PRO A 120 -2.80 8.36 22.31
CA PRO A 120 -2.96 7.36 23.35
C PRO A 120 -4.39 6.77 23.30
N SER A 121 -4.48 5.45 23.47
CA SER A 121 -5.77 4.72 23.46
C SER A 121 -6.46 4.65 22.11
N GLU A 122 -5.70 4.66 21.02
CA GLU A 122 -6.19 4.42 19.65
C GLU A 122 -5.65 3.09 19.13
N PRO A 123 -6.12 1.94 19.65
CA PRO A 123 -5.59 0.65 19.24
C PRO A 123 -5.91 0.34 17.78
N ALA A 124 -5.09 -0.49 17.16
CA ALA A 124 -5.35 -1.05 15.86
C ALA A 124 -5.19 -2.57 15.89
N HIS A 125 -6.01 -3.25 15.11
CA HIS A 125 -5.95 -4.69 14.94
C HIS A 125 -5.23 -5.01 13.63
N PHE A 126 -4.13 -5.74 13.70
CA PHE A 126 -3.39 -6.22 12.55
C PHE A 126 -3.46 -7.73 12.46
N THR A 127 -3.90 -8.25 11.31
CA THR A 127 -3.87 -9.68 11.01
C THR A 127 -3.04 -9.93 9.76
N PHE A 128 -1.93 -10.67 9.87
CA PHE A 128 -1.11 -11.10 8.74
C PHE A 128 -1.41 -12.57 8.42
N THR A 129 -1.89 -12.81 7.21
CA THR A 129 -2.21 -14.15 6.71
C THR A 129 -1.22 -14.55 5.61
N SER A 130 -0.57 -15.68 5.80
CA SER A 130 0.34 -16.27 4.84
C SER A 130 -0.39 -16.87 3.63
N PRO A 131 0.31 -17.17 2.53
CA PRO A 131 -0.29 -17.81 1.35
C PRO A 131 -0.79 -19.25 1.60
N THR A 132 -0.42 -19.87 2.74
CA THR A 132 -0.93 -21.19 3.16
C THR A 132 -2.19 -21.09 4.01
N GLY A 133 -2.66 -19.88 4.32
CA GLY A 133 -3.79 -19.62 5.20
C GLY A 133 -3.42 -19.57 6.68
N ARG A 134 -2.13 -19.70 7.03
CA ARG A 134 -1.69 -19.55 8.43
C ARG A 134 -1.80 -18.08 8.84
N VAL A 135 -2.42 -17.82 9.98
CA VAL A 135 -2.36 -16.53 10.65
C VAL A 135 -0.99 -16.42 11.32
N ALA A 136 -0.12 -15.60 10.76
CA ALA A 136 1.25 -15.43 11.22
C ALA A 136 1.38 -14.39 12.34
N TYR A 137 0.46 -13.43 12.36
CA TYR A 137 0.36 -12.39 13.37
C TYR A 137 -1.10 -11.96 13.49
N ASP A 138 -1.59 -11.78 14.71
CA ASP A 138 -2.97 -11.39 15.00
C ASP A 138 -3.00 -10.68 16.36
N VAL A 139 -2.99 -9.36 16.35
CA VAL A 139 -2.89 -8.57 17.59
C VAL A 139 -3.69 -7.28 17.46
N ASN A 140 -4.51 -7.02 18.46
CA ASN A 140 -5.14 -5.73 18.69
C ASN A 140 -4.43 -5.02 19.85
N SER A 141 -3.76 -3.91 19.59
CA SER A 141 -2.93 -3.21 20.58
C SER A 141 -2.74 -1.74 20.23
N ASN A 142 -2.20 -0.99 21.20
CA ASN A 142 -1.57 0.30 20.95
C ASN A 142 -0.14 0.09 20.46
N PHE A 143 0.28 0.85 19.44
CA PHE A 143 1.57 0.72 18.79
C PHE A 143 2.42 1.98 19.00
N SER A 144 3.62 1.82 19.52
CA SER A 144 4.56 2.91 19.84
C SER A 144 5.57 3.22 18.74
N GLY A 145 5.49 2.54 17.59
CA GLY A 145 6.47 2.66 16.52
C GLY A 145 7.60 1.62 16.58
N ALA A 146 7.59 0.71 17.56
CA ALA A 146 8.51 -0.41 17.58
C ALA A 146 8.21 -1.39 16.42
N GLU A 147 9.27 -1.96 15.85
CA GLU A 147 9.14 -2.97 14.82
C GLU A 147 8.91 -4.36 15.43
N ILE A 148 7.97 -5.08 14.84
CA ILE A 148 7.56 -6.42 15.26
C ILE A 148 7.94 -7.39 14.16
N SER A 149 8.77 -8.37 14.46
CA SER A 149 9.21 -9.37 13.48
C SER A 149 8.14 -10.44 13.25
N ILE A 150 7.84 -10.69 11.98
CA ILE A 150 6.89 -11.71 11.52
C ILE A 150 7.67 -12.78 10.77
N ARG A 151 7.61 -14.01 11.28
CA ARG A 151 8.32 -15.16 10.71
C ARG A 151 7.67 -15.63 9.42
N VAL A 152 8.49 -15.88 8.41
CA VAL A 152 8.13 -16.49 7.13
C VAL A 152 8.61 -17.95 7.12
N LEU A 153 7.73 -18.90 6.83
CA LEU A 153 8.13 -20.28 6.62
C LEU A 153 8.63 -20.50 5.19
N PRO A 154 9.52 -21.49 4.94
CA PRO A 154 10.05 -21.71 3.59
C PRO A 154 8.98 -21.91 2.50
N ALA A 155 7.87 -22.56 2.84
CA ALA A 155 6.74 -22.77 1.92
C ALA A 155 5.92 -21.49 1.64
N GLU A 156 6.15 -20.43 2.37
CA GLU A 156 5.41 -19.15 2.32
C GLU A 156 6.20 -18.04 1.62
N ALA A 157 7.51 -18.20 1.49
CA ALA A 157 8.37 -17.28 0.73
C ALA A 157 8.13 -17.39 -0.78
N GLY A 158 8.41 -16.32 -1.54
CA GLY A 158 8.18 -16.23 -2.98
C GLY A 158 6.69 -16.11 -3.36
N LYS A 159 5.84 -15.70 -2.44
CA LYS A 159 4.37 -15.70 -2.60
C LYS A 159 3.72 -14.42 -2.09
N LEU A 160 2.42 -14.28 -2.38
CA LEU A 160 1.60 -13.18 -1.90
C LEU A 160 1.12 -13.45 -0.48
N TRP A 161 1.23 -12.43 0.35
CA TRP A 161 0.68 -12.37 1.69
C TRP A 161 -0.44 -11.36 1.78
N ARG A 162 -1.29 -11.49 2.78
CA ARG A 162 -2.37 -10.54 3.07
C ARG A 162 -2.16 -9.91 4.44
N VAL A 163 -2.47 -8.62 4.53
CA VAL A 163 -2.63 -7.90 5.79
C VAL A 163 -4.03 -7.28 5.83
N ASP A 164 -4.72 -7.53 6.94
CA ASP A 164 -5.94 -6.84 7.31
C ASP A 164 -5.61 -5.89 8.46
N VAL A 165 -6.06 -4.66 8.36
CA VAL A 165 -5.86 -3.62 9.38
C VAL A 165 -7.21 -3.02 9.71
N ASP A 166 -7.55 -3.03 10.99
CA ASP A 166 -8.78 -2.44 11.53
C ASP A 166 -8.39 -1.42 12.62
N PRO A 167 -8.30 -0.13 12.28
CA PRO A 167 -7.94 0.92 13.22
C PRO A 167 -9.18 1.37 14.02
N ALA A 168 -9.01 1.60 15.33
CA ALA A 168 -10.07 2.24 16.12
C ALA A 168 -10.21 3.73 15.80
N GLN A 169 -9.12 4.41 15.42
CA GLN A 169 -9.05 5.78 14.93
C GLN A 169 -7.84 5.94 14.01
N ASP A 170 -6.81 6.65 14.45
CA ASP A 170 -5.60 6.93 13.67
C ASP A 170 -4.54 5.85 13.89
N VAL A 171 -4.08 5.25 12.81
CA VAL A 171 -2.89 4.39 12.81
C VAL A 171 -2.03 4.67 11.60
N SER A 172 -0.72 4.68 11.78
CA SER A 172 0.26 4.70 10.70
C SER A 172 1.11 3.45 10.76
N PHE A 173 1.33 2.79 9.61
CA PHE A 173 2.12 1.56 9.57
C PHE A 173 3.00 1.47 8.33
N TRP A 174 4.02 0.61 8.42
CA TRP A 174 4.98 0.34 7.35
C TRP A 174 5.53 -1.09 7.47
N LEU A 175 6.18 -1.55 6.41
CA LEU A 175 6.89 -2.82 6.38
C LEU A 175 8.38 -2.60 6.16
N THR A 176 9.22 -3.43 6.82
CA THR A 176 10.68 -3.46 6.63
C THR A 176 11.21 -4.89 6.61
N GLY A 177 12.50 -5.06 6.35
CA GLY A 177 13.13 -6.39 6.24
C GLY A 177 12.94 -7.02 4.86
N ASP A 178 12.90 -8.35 4.82
CA ASP A 178 12.84 -9.12 3.58
C ASP A 178 11.43 -9.12 2.96
N VAL A 179 10.96 -7.95 2.56
CA VAL A 179 9.63 -7.75 1.97
C VAL A 179 9.66 -6.65 0.91
N CYS A 180 8.81 -6.79 -0.09
CA CYS A 180 8.52 -5.68 -1.00
C CYS A 180 7.45 -4.79 -0.36
N PRO A 181 7.77 -3.57 0.09
CA PRO A 181 6.84 -2.73 0.84
C PRO A 181 5.84 -2.01 -0.09
N TYR A 182 5.27 -2.75 -1.04
CA TYR A 182 4.25 -2.30 -1.98
C TYR A 182 2.96 -3.08 -1.72
N LEU A 183 1.97 -2.40 -1.15
CA LEU A 183 0.71 -2.98 -0.74
C LEU A 183 -0.39 -2.67 -1.75
N SER A 184 -1.03 -3.69 -2.29
CA SER A 184 -2.08 -3.57 -3.32
C SER A 184 -3.46 -3.90 -2.75
N THR A 185 -4.49 -3.34 -3.36
CA THR A 185 -5.89 -3.55 -2.95
C THR A 185 -6.49 -4.88 -3.40
N ALA A 186 -5.76 -5.63 -4.25
CA ALA A 186 -6.17 -6.94 -4.74
C ALA A 186 -4.94 -7.76 -5.14
N PRO A 187 -4.96 -9.09 -5.01
CA PRO A 187 -3.80 -9.94 -5.27
C PRO A 187 -3.30 -9.85 -6.72
N GLU A 188 -4.18 -9.70 -7.69
CA GLU A 188 -3.84 -9.56 -9.11
C GLU A 188 -3.19 -8.21 -9.46
N ARG A 189 -3.16 -7.27 -8.53
CA ARG A 189 -2.57 -5.93 -8.69
C ARG A 189 -1.20 -5.79 -8.05
N VAL A 190 -0.74 -6.81 -7.35
CA VAL A 190 0.53 -6.75 -6.63
C VAL A 190 1.69 -6.54 -7.58
N LEU A 191 2.58 -5.60 -7.23
CA LEU A 191 3.81 -5.34 -7.95
C LEU A 191 4.87 -6.34 -7.50
N ILE A 192 5.33 -7.18 -8.43
CA ILE A 192 6.39 -8.15 -8.19
C ILE A 192 7.65 -7.65 -8.89
N PRO A 193 8.81 -7.58 -8.20
CA PRO A 193 10.05 -7.14 -8.81
C PRO A 193 10.43 -7.98 -10.02
N THR A 194 10.94 -7.35 -11.07
CA THR A 194 11.45 -8.03 -12.27
C THR A 194 12.63 -8.93 -11.89
N GLY A 195 12.64 -10.17 -12.40
CA GLY A 195 13.67 -11.17 -12.08
C GLY A 195 13.31 -12.11 -10.93
N VAL A 196 12.30 -11.79 -10.15
CA VAL A 196 11.74 -12.70 -9.14
C VAL A 196 10.58 -13.46 -9.79
N ARG A 197 10.71 -14.78 -9.95
CA ARG A 197 9.59 -15.61 -10.37
C ARG A 197 8.83 -16.02 -9.11
N PRO A 198 7.51 -15.73 -8.99
CA PRO A 198 6.70 -16.32 -7.93
C PRO A 198 6.81 -17.86 -8.04
N ASN A 199 6.95 -18.53 -6.89
CA ASN A 199 6.84 -19.98 -6.86
C ASN A 199 5.41 -20.36 -7.29
N THR A 200 5.24 -20.65 -8.57
CA THR A 200 3.96 -21.20 -9.09
C THR A 200 3.85 -22.60 -8.53
N PRO A 201 2.73 -22.99 -7.88
CA PRO A 201 2.53 -24.39 -7.50
C PRO A 201 2.60 -25.25 -8.76
N PRO A 202 3.18 -26.46 -8.70
CA PRO A 202 3.20 -27.37 -9.84
C PRO A 202 1.76 -27.55 -10.30
N ARG A 203 1.50 -27.34 -11.59
CA ARG A 203 0.21 -27.69 -12.19
C ARG A 203 0.03 -29.17 -11.91
N GLY A 204 -1.05 -29.51 -11.19
CA GLY A 204 -1.44 -30.90 -11.03
C GLY A 204 -1.47 -31.54 -12.41
N SER A 205 -0.71 -32.62 -12.57
CA SER A 205 -0.85 -33.51 -13.71
C SER A 205 -2.21 -34.17 -13.57
N ASP A 206 -3.15 -33.74 -14.41
CA ASP A 206 -4.36 -34.49 -14.70
C ASP A 206 -4.04 -35.85 -15.33
#